data_e5ce7b27a6974658e03fd54a575e9311
#
_entry.id   e5ce7b27a6974658e03fd54a575e9311
#
_cell.length_a   1.000
_cell.length_b   1.000
_cell.length_c   1.000
_cell.angle_alpha   90.00
_cell.angle_beta   90.00
_cell.angle_gamma   90.00
#
_symmetry.space_group_name_H-M   'P 1'
#
loop_
_entity.id
_entity.type
_entity.pdbx_description
1 polymer ?
#
loop_
_entity_poly.entity_id
_entity_poly.type
_entity_poly.pdbx_seq_one_letter_code
_entity_poly.pdbx_strand_id
1 'polypeptide(L)' 'MAEEGEYDIVRTKTFPIKPMTRDEAILQMNLLSHSFYAFKDEAAGGAFAVVYRRNDGGYGLIEDET' A
#
# COMPACT_ATOMS: atom_id res chain seq x y z
N MET A 1 -1.04 13.55 22.05
CA MET A 1 -0.69 13.54 21.02
C MET A 1 0.60 13.12 20.80
N ALA A 2 0.79 12.44 19.90
CA ALA A 2 2.01 11.95 19.72
C ALA A 2 2.75 13.14 19.68
N GLU A 3 3.69 13.02 20.22
CA GLU A 3 4.24 14.06 20.36
C GLU A 3 5.01 14.32 19.36
N GLU A 4 5.00 15.44 18.94
CA GLU A 4 5.84 15.85 18.12
C GLU A 4 7.14 15.69 18.58
N GLY A 5 8.07 15.37 17.80
CA GLY A 5 9.43 15.19 18.20
C GLY A 5 9.78 13.79 18.55
N GLU A 6 8.77 12.98 18.88
CA GLU A 6 9.07 11.63 19.21
C GLU A 6 9.12 10.78 17.98
N TYR A 7 8.32 11.08 16.98
CA TYR A 7 8.32 10.35 15.72
C TYR A 7 8.31 11.39 14.62
N ASP A 8 9.44 11.62 13.98
CA ASP A 8 9.51 12.62 12.95
C ASP A 8 9.26 12.00 11.61
N ILE A 9 8.43 12.62 10.80
CA ILE A 9 8.21 12.17 9.43
C ILE A 9 9.28 12.85 8.60
N VAL A 10 10.30 12.10 8.22
CA VAL A 10 11.42 12.67 7.51
C VAL A 10 11.32 12.48 6.01
N ARG A 11 10.29 11.82 5.53
CA ARG A 11 10.12 11.62 4.10
C ARG A 11 8.66 11.38 3.79
N THR A 12 8.18 11.99 2.74
CA THR A 12 6.80 11.83 2.30
C THR A 12 6.80 11.43 0.84
N LYS A 13 6.03 10.40 0.49
CA LYS A 13 5.85 10.01 -0.89
C LYS A 13 4.39 10.26 -1.24
N THR A 14 4.17 10.74 -2.45
CA THR A 14 2.82 11.06 -2.90
C THR A 14 2.58 10.36 -4.22
N PHE A 15 1.49 9.60 -4.29
CA PHE A 15 1.09 8.97 -5.54
C PHE A 15 -0.42 8.77 -5.50
N PRO A 16 -1.06 8.71 -6.68
CA PRO A 16 -2.53 8.56 -6.69
C PRO A 16 -2.95 7.17 -6.25
N ILE A 17 -4.03 7.10 -5.47
CA ILE A 17 -4.60 5.84 -5.05
C ILE A 17 -5.69 5.52 -6.07
N LYS A 18 -5.46 4.53 -6.92
CA LYS A 18 -6.33 4.24 -8.04
C LYS A 18 -6.97 2.89 -7.94
N PRO A 19 -8.13 2.68 -8.58
CA PRO A 19 -8.73 1.36 -8.65
C PRO A 19 -7.88 0.45 -9.53
N MET A 20 -7.64 -0.76 -9.09
CA MET A 20 -6.91 -1.73 -9.89
C MET A 20 -7.05 -3.10 -9.25
N THR A 21 -6.60 -4.13 -9.96
CA THR A 21 -6.60 -5.47 -9.41
C THR A 21 -5.40 -5.65 -8.49
N ARG A 22 -5.45 -6.69 -7.69
CA ARG A 22 -4.35 -6.98 -6.77
C ARG A 22 -3.06 -7.29 -7.53
N ASP A 23 -3.17 -8.04 -8.63
CA ASP A 23 -2.00 -8.35 -9.43
C ASP A 23 -1.40 -7.09 -10.03
N GLU A 24 -2.23 -6.17 -10.46
CA GLU A 24 -1.76 -4.93 -11.02
C GLU A 24 -1.07 -4.09 -9.95
N ALA A 25 -1.62 -4.10 -8.73
CA ALA A 25 -1.01 -3.35 -7.63
C ALA A 25 0.36 -3.90 -7.30
N ILE A 26 0.52 -5.23 -7.31
CA ILE A 26 1.81 -5.83 -7.05
C ILE A 26 2.79 -5.48 -8.16
N LEU A 27 2.33 -5.46 -9.40
CA LEU A 27 3.20 -5.08 -10.51
C LEU A 27 3.66 -3.63 -10.35
N GLN A 28 2.75 -2.74 -9.99
CA GLN A 28 3.12 -1.35 -9.79
C GLN A 28 4.10 -1.20 -8.63
N MET A 29 3.88 -1.94 -7.56
CA MET A 29 4.78 -1.91 -6.42
C MET A 29 6.20 -2.28 -6.85
N ASN A 30 6.32 -3.33 -7.66
CA ASN A 30 7.63 -3.78 -8.09
C ASN A 30 8.27 -2.81 -9.08
N LEU A 31 7.47 -2.23 -9.97
CA LEU A 31 8.01 -1.28 -10.93
C LEU A 31 8.52 -0.01 -10.25
N LEU A 32 7.91 0.37 -9.14
CA LEU A 32 8.34 1.56 -8.43
C LEU A 32 9.38 1.24 -7.36
N SER A 33 9.74 -0.02 -7.22
CA SER A 33 10.72 -0.46 -6.22
C SER A 33 10.26 -0.12 -4.81
N HIS A 34 8.97 -0.17 -4.57
CA HIS A 34 8.42 0.06 -3.23
C HIS A 34 8.25 -1.28 -2.53
N SER A 35 8.22 -1.26 -1.21
CA SER A 35 7.93 -2.46 -0.44
C SER A 35 6.45 -2.58 -0.13
N PHE A 36 5.66 -1.58 -0.48
CA PHE A 36 4.22 -1.60 -0.29
C PHE A 36 3.58 -0.73 -1.37
N TYR A 37 2.27 -0.87 -1.56
CA TYR A 37 1.56 -0.06 -2.54
C TYR A 37 0.09 0.00 -2.16
N ALA A 38 -0.45 1.19 -2.03
CA ALA A 38 -1.85 1.40 -1.67
C ALA A 38 -2.69 1.59 -2.93
N PHE A 39 -3.89 1.04 -2.94
CA PHE A 39 -4.74 1.09 -4.13
C PHE A 39 -6.19 0.88 -3.71
N LYS A 40 -7.10 1.01 -4.66
CA LYS A 40 -8.51 0.69 -4.44
C LYS A 40 -8.74 -0.65 -5.09
N ASP A 41 -9.15 -1.63 -4.27
CA ASP A 41 -9.22 -3.02 -4.71
C ASP A 41 -10.50 -3.26 -5.51
N GLU A 42 -10.35 -3.48 -6.82
CA GLU A 42 -11.52 -3.73 -7.65
C GLU A 42 -12.25 -5.00 -7.24
N ALA A 43 -11.53 -5.97 -6.72
CA ALA A 43 -12.18 -7.21 -6.29
C ALA A 43 -13.01 -7.01 -5.03
N ALA A 44 -12.82 -5.92 -4.32
CA ALA A 44 -13.56 -5.62 -3.11
C ALA A 44 -14.41 -4.37 -3.30
N GLY A 45 -14.87 -4.12 -4.51
CA GLY A 45 -15.76 -3.00 -4.75
C GLY A 45 -15.11 -1.64 -4.65
N GLY A 46 -13.80 -1.57 -4.79
CA GLY A 46 -13.09 -0.30 -4.71
C GLY A 46 -12.66 0.07 -3.31
N ALA A 47 -12.69 -0.86 -2.36
CA ALA A 47 -12.27 -0.57 -1.00
C ALA A 47 -10.76 -0.34 -0.96
N PHE A 48 -10.32 0.46 -0.02
CA PHE A 48 -8.91 0.75 0.14
C PHE A 48 -8.15 -0.49 0.55
N ALA A 49 -6.98 -0.70 -0.01
CA ALA A 49 -6.17 -1.86 0.32
C ALA A 49 -4.70 -1.52 0.13
N VAL A 50 -3.84 -2.30 0.75
CA VAL A 50 -2.40 -2.15 0.62
C VAL A 50 -1.80 -3.52 0.41
N VAL A 51 -0.99 -3.66 -0.65
CA VAL A 51 -0.19 -4.86 -0.82
C VAL A 51 1.22 -4.56 -0.31
N TYR A 52 1.89 -5.56 0.22
CA TYR A 52 3.23 -5.35 0.73
C TYR A 52 4.06 -6.61 0.51
N ARG A 53 5.37 -6.43 0.49
CA ARG A 53 6.28 -7.55 0.26
C ARG A 53 6.65 -8.15 1.60
N ARG A 54 6.48 -9.46 1.70
CA ARG A 54 6.82 -10.16 2.92
C ARG A 54 8.28 -10.59 2.88
N ASN A 55 8.85 -10.84 4.05
CA ASN A 55 10.24 -11.26 4.12
C ASN A 55 10.44 -12.67 3.59
N ASP A 56 9.38 -13.48 3.52
CA ASP A 56 9.50 -14.85 3.06
C ASP A 56 9.36 -14.99 1.55
N GLY A 57 9.37 -13.88 0.83
CA GLY A 57 9.29 -13.93 -0.62
C GLY A 57 7.89 -13.85 -1.17
N GLY A 58 6.90 -13.80 -0.31
CA GLY A 58 5.51 -13.67 -0.76
C GLY A 58 5.01 -12.26 -0.60
N TYR A 59 3.71 -12.09 -0.77
CA TYR A 59 3.07 -10.78 -0.65
C TYR A 59 1.93 -10.86 0.35
N GLY A 60 1.68 -9.75 1.01
CA GLY A 60 0.56 -9.65 1.94
C GLY A 60 -0.43 -8.62 1.48
N LEU A 61 -1.63 -8.67 2.01
CA LEU A 61 -2.68 -7.73 1.68
C LEU A 61 -3.30 -7.22 2.97
N ILE A 62 -3.40 -5.91 3.08
CA ILE A 62 -4.09 -5.26 4.19
C ILE A 62 -5.35 -4.67 3.62
N GLU A 63 -6.49 -5.03 4.19
CA GLU A 63 -7.77 -4.58 3.67
C GLU A 63 -8.44 -3.67 4.65
N ASP A 64 -9.29 -2.78 4.12
CA ASP A 64 -10.08 -1.92 4.97
C ASP A 64 -11.23 -2.73 5.54
N GLU A 65 -11.43 -2.66 6.83
CA GLU A 65 -12.53 -3.37 7.46
C GLU A 65 -13.77 -2.50 7.33
N THR A 66 -14.78 -2.93 6.63
CA THR A 66 -15.98 -2.10 6.41
C THR A 66 -17.24 -2.69 7.03
#